data_cccbb6ce0fadc2ae51437bab3c966e85
#
_entry.id   cccbb6ce0fadc2ae51437bab3c966e85
#
_cell.length_a   1.000
_cell.length_b   1.000
_cell.length_c   1.000
_cell.angle_alpha   90.00
_cell.angle_beta   90.00
_cell.angle_gamma   90.00
#
_symmetry.space_group_name_H-M   'P 1'
#
loop_
_entity.id
_entity.type
_entity.pdbx_description
1 polymer ?
#
loop_
_entity_poly.entity_id
_entity_poly.type
_entity_poly.pdbx_seq_one_letter_code
_entity_poly.pdbx_strand_id
1 'polypeptide(L)'
;MKTIKFMAAALSVFAAVSCGSKAESITVGDTTYTAPSKALADSVSYYLGVNYGQMLKQYDFGTLDYNLMVQGMKDFIKADLNSEDINSQFKLPSEVMNETINNYLRAHSEDDAGVWKGVQSE
;
A
#
# COMPACT_ATOMS: atom_id res chain seq x y z
N MET A 1 1.60 27.98 17.04
CA MET A 1 2.85 28.55 17.51
C MET A 1 4.00 27.65 17.31
N LYS A 2 3.94 26.47 17.90
CA LYS A 2 5.04 25.54 17.79
C LYS A 2 5.22 25.06 16.36
N THR A 3 4.13 24.91 15.66
CA THR A 3 4.20 24.47 14.28
C THR A 3 5.01 25.42 13.41
N ILE A 4 4.91 26.70 13.69
CA ILE A 4 5.63 27.69 12.93
C ILE A 4 7.13 27.50 13.08
N LYS A 5 7.56 27.20 14.29
CA LYS A 5 8.97 26.98 14.53
C LYS A 5 9.48 25.74 13.82
N PHE A 6 8.65 24.72 13.78
CA PHE A 6 9.05 23.51 13.07
C PHE A 6 9.24 23.76 11.60
N MET A 7 8.36 24.56 11.05
CA MET A 7 8.46 24.84 9.64
C MET A 7 9.76 25.56 9.30
N ALA A 8 10.13 26.48 10.15
CA ALA A 8 11.39 27.17 9.93
C ALA A 8 12.55 26.21 10.00
N ALA A 9 12.49 25.29 10.94
CA ALA A 9 13.57 24.32 11.07
C ALA A 9 13.63 23.42 9.85
N ALA A 10 12.47 23.01 9.38
CA ALA A 10 12.44 22.15 8.22
C ALA A 10 13.05 22.82 7.00
N LEU A 11 12.76 24.07 6.85
CA LEU A 11 13.32 24.81 5.72
C LEU A 11 14.82 24.87 5.79
N SER A 12 15.34 25.05 6.98
CA SER A 12 16.79 25.09 7.15
C SER A 12 17.43 23.79 6.74
N VAL A 13 16.85 22.71 7.19
CA VAL A 13 17.38 21.39 6.86
C VAL A 13 17.31 21.16 5.36
N PHE A 14 16.22 21.56 4.79
CA PHE A 14 16.05 21.35 3.36
C PHE A 14 17.12 22.08 2.58
N ALA A 15 17.44 23.27 3.00
CA ALA A 15 18.48 24.02 2.32
C ALA A 15 19.81 23.29 2.41
N ALA A 16 20.07 22.67 3.54
CA ALA A 16 21.31 21.92 3.69
C ALA A 16 21.33 20.73 2.75
N VAL A 17 20.20 20.10 2.60
CA VAL A 17 20.12 18.94 1.72
C VAL A 17 20.45 19.30 0.29
N SER A 18 20.01 20.46 -0.14
CA SER A 18 20.24 20.86 -1.51
C SER A 18 21.73 21.02 -1.83
N CYS A 19 22.56 21.01 -0.82
CA CYS A 19 24.00 21.07 -1.03
C CYS A 19 24.63 19.72 -1.35
N GLY A 20 23.84 18.71 -1.59
CA GLY A 20 24.36 17.43 -2.01
C GLY A 20 24.14 16.30 -1.05
N SER A 21 23.63 16.60 0.12
CA SER A 21 23.30 15.56 1.07
C SER A 21 22.08 14.78 0.58
N LYS A 22 22.02 13.50 0.91
CA LYS A 22 20.88 12.68 0.57
C LYS A 22 19.81 12.73 1.62
N ALA A 23 20.10 13.25 2.79
CA ALA A 23 19.13 13.35 3.85
C ALA A 23 18.16 14.49 3.58
N GLU A 24 16.89 14.23 3.70
CA GLU A 24 15.84 15.20 3.54
C GLU A 24 14.97 15.22 4.77
N SER A 25 14.25 16.30 4.94
CA SER A 25 13.27 16.40 6.01
C SER A 25 11.88 16.23 5.41
N ILE A 26 11.11 15.32 5.99
CA ILE A 26 9.73 15.09 5.59
C ILE A 26 8.87 15.22 6.81
N THR A 27 7.87 16.07 6.73
CA THR A 27 6.98 16.33 7.85
C THR A 27 5.67 15.59 7.67
N VAL A 28 5.33 14.82 8.71
CA VAL A 28 4.08 14.07 8.74
C VAL A 28 3.32 14.57 9.95
N GLY A 29 2.25 15.34 9.71
CA GLY A 29 1.53 15.95 10.81
C GLY A 29 2.40 16.93 11.55
N ASP A 30 2.63 16.67 12.82
CA ASP A 30 3.45 17.53 13.66
C ASP A 30 4.88 17.06 13.78
N THR A 31 5.22 15.97 13.16
CA THR A 31 6.52 15.35 13.34
C THR A 31 7.33 15.46 12.06
N THR A 32 8.57 15.90 12.20
CA THR A 32 9.49 15.98 11.08
C THR A 32 10.49 14.85 11.19
N TYR A 33 10.60 14.10 10.12
CA TYR A 33 11.51 12.96 10.05
C TYR A 33 12.66 13.28 9.12
N THR A 34 13.78 12.68 9.41
CA THR A 34 14.90 12.70 8.48
C THR A 34 14.77 11.48 7.56
N ALA A 35 14.82 11.71 6.27
CA ALA A 35 14.71 10.63 5.31
C ALA A 35 16.08 10.31 4.75
N PRO A 36 16.39 9.05 4.54
CA PRO A 36 15.59 7.90 4.91
C PRO A 36 15.69 7.56 6.38
N SER A 37 14.60 7.06 6.95
CA SER A 37 14.61 6.63 8.33
C SER A 37 13.54 5.57 8.52
N LYS A 38 13.76 4.71 9.52
CA LYS A 38 12.78 3.68 9.78
C LYS A 38 11.46 4.25 10.26
N ALA A 39 11.55 5.29 11.09
CA ALA A 39 10.32 5.89 11.62
C ALA A 39 9.47 6.47 10.50
N LEU A 40 10.12 7.10 9.52
CA LEU A 40 9.38 7.63 8.38
C LEU A 40 8.81 6.49 7.54
N ALA A 41 9.59 5.43 7.34
CA ALA A 41 9.12 4.28 6.58
C ALA A 41 7.91 3.63 7.25
N ASP A 42 7.90 3.60 8.58
CA ASP A 42 6.75 3.07 9.29
C ASP A 42 5.51 3.90 9.02
N SER A 43 5.65 5.22 9.03
CA SER A 43 4.52 6.10 8.73
C SER A 43 4.03 5.91 7.31
N VAL A 44 4.95 5.83 6.36
CA VAL A 44 4.59 5.61 4.96
C VAL A 44 3.88 4.27 4.80
N SER A 45 4.37 3.26 5.49
CA SER A 45 3.74 1.94 5.44
C SER A 45 2.29 1.99 5.89
N TYR A 46 2.05 2.70 6.98
CA TYR A 46 0.69 2.84 7.47
C TYR A 46 -0.19 3.58 6.48
N TYR A 47 0.33 4.66 5.90
CA TYR A 47 -0.44 5.44 4.93
C TYR A 47 -0.75 4.63 3.68
N LEU A 48 0.20 3.83 3.22
CA LEU A 48 -0.07 2.97 2.07
C LEU A 48 -1.18 1.98 2.39
N GLY A 49 -1.19 1.46 3.61
CA GLY A 49 -2.28 0.60 4.04
C GLY A 49 -3.62 1.32 4.04
N VAL A 50 -3.63 2.55 4.53
CA VAL A 50 -4.87 3.34 4.52
C VAL A 50 -5.35 3.58 3.10
N ASN A 51 -4.43 3.92 2.20
CA ASN A 51 -4.79 4.13 0.80
C ASN A 51 -5.40 2.88 0.19
N TYR A 52 -4.78 1.74 0.41
CA TYR A 52 -5.32 0.49 -0.13
C TYR A 52 -6.65 0.15 0.53
N GLY A 53 -6.76 0.38 1.84
CA GLY A 53 -8.01 0.16 2.53
C GLY A 53 -9.13 1.00 1.96
N GLN A 54 -8.81 2.25 1.63
CA GLN A 54 -9.79 3.13 1.03
C GLN A 54 -10.27 2.59 -0.31
N MET A 55 -9.34 2.11 -1.12
CA MET A 55 -9.69 1.53 -2.41
C MET A 55 -10.55 0.27 -2.23
N LEU A 56 -10.14 -0.58 -1.30
CA LEU A 56 -10.87 -1.81 -1.06
C LEU A 56 -12.29 -1.54 -0.59
N LYS A 57 -12.46 -0.52 0.23
CA LYS A 57 -13.79 -0.15 0.69
C LYS A 57 -14.61 0.50 -0.40
N GLN A 58 -13.96 1.34 -1.21
CA GLN A 58 -14.65 2.06 -2.26
C GLN A 58 -15.18 1.10 -3.33
N TYR A 59 -14.43 0.08 -3.67
CA TYR A 59 -14.85 -0.91 -4.65
C TYR A 59 -15.61 -2.07 -4.02
N ASP A 60 -15.79 -2.02 -2.72
CA ASP A 60 -16.62 -2.99 -2.01
C ASP A 60 -16.11 -4.42 -2.19
N PHE A 61 -14.83 -4.63 -1.85
CA PHE A 61 -14.25 -5.96 -1.90
C PHE A 61 -14.80 -6.88 -0.80
N GLY A 62 -15.41 -6.31 0.22
CA GLY A 62 -15.84 -7.11 1.35
C GLY A 62 -14.68 -7.49 2.24
N THR A 63 -14.84 -8.60 2.92
CA THR A 63 -13.84 -9.05 3.87
C THR A 63 -12.77 -9.86 3.14
N LEU A 64 -11.54 -9.44 3.29
CA LEU A 64 -10.40 -10.09 2.66
C LEU A 64 -9.42 -10.56 3.72
N ASP A 65 -8.55 -11.47 3.33
CA ASP A 65 -7.48 -11.94 4.19
C ASP A 65 -6.28 -11.01 4.00
N TYR A 66 -6.11 -10.10 4.95
CA TYR A 66 -5.07 -9.10 4.83
C TYR A 66 -3.67 -9.69 4.98
N ASN A 67 -3.55 -10.81 5.68
CA ASN A 67 -2.26 -11.48 5.78
C ASN A 67 -1.82 -12.03 4.43
N LEU A 68 -2.75 -12.59 3.69
CA LEU A 68 -2.44 -13.06 2.34
C LEU A 68 -2.14 -11.89 1.41
N MET A 69 -2.82 -10.78 1.61
CA MET A 69 -2.55 -9.59 0.81
C MET A 69 -1.11 -9.11 1.04
N VAL A 70 -0.70 -9.05 2.31
CA VAL A 70 0.67 -8.66 2.63
C VAL A 70 1.65 -9.66 2.05
N GLN A 71 1.31 -10.95 2.11
CA GLN A 71 2.18 -11.98 1.53
C GLN A 71 2.36 -11.74 0.03
N GLY A 72 1.27 -11.42 -0.65
CA GLY A 72 1.36 -11.13 -2.09
C GLY A 72 2.26 -9.95 -2.38
N MET A 73 2.15 -8.90 -1.57
CA MET A 73 3.03 -7.75 -1.74
C MET A 73 4.49 -8.13 -1.56
N LYS A 74 4.77 -8.90 -0.53
CA LYS A 74 6.15 -9.32 -0.28
C LYS A 74 6.67 -10.21 -1.40
N ASP A 75 5.82 -11.09 -1.90
CA ASP A 75 6.22 -11.97 -2.98
C ASP A 75 6.59 -11.17 -4.23
N PHE A 76 5.81 -10.16 -4.56
CA PHE A 76 6.13 -9.36 -5.73
C PHE A 76 7.41 -8.56 -5.53
N ILE A 77 7.60 -8.01 -4.33
CA ILE A 77 8.80 -7.22 -4.07
C ILE A 77 10.06 -8.07 -4.21
N LYS A 78 9.98 -9.35 -3.83
CA LYS A 78 11.12 -10.24 -3.95
C LYS A 78 11.25 -10.86 -5.32
N ALA A 79 10.24 -10.75 -6.16
CA ALA A 79 10.23 -11.45 -7.43
C ALA A 79 11.31 -10.91 -8.35
N ASP A 80 11.89 -11.82 -9.13
CA ASP A 80 12.83 -11.46 -10.18
C ASP A 80 12.05 -11.22 -11.45
N LEU A 81 11.84 -9.95 -11.76
CA LEU A 81 11.01 -9.58 -12.91
C LEU A 81 11.67 -9.90 -14.24
N ASN A 82 12.95 -10.22 -14.22
CA ASN A 82 13.66 -10.62 -15.43
C ASN A 82 13.64 -12.11 -15.66
N SER A 83 13.03 -12.87 -14.75
CA SER A 83 12.95 -14.31 -14.89
C SER A 83 11.99 -14.67 -16.01
N GLU A 84 12.35 -15.70 -16.76
CA GLU A 84 11.48 -16.19 -17.82
C GLU A 84 10.24 -16.87 -17.27
N ASP A 85 10.31 -17.36 -16.05
CA ASP A 85 9.20 -18.03 -15.42
C ASP A 85 8.80 -17.25 -14.16
N ILE A 86 8.31 -16.04 -14.39
CA ILE A 86 7.94 -15.19 -13.27
C ILE A 86 6.74 -15.75 -12.52
N ASN A 87 5.88 -16.48 -13.20
CA ASN A 87 4.68 -17.00 -12.58
C ASN A 87 4.96 -18.02 -11.50
N SER A 88 6.08 -18.73 -11.60
CA SER A 88 6.43 -19.73 -10.60
C SER A 88 6.81 -19.11 -9.27
N GLN A 89 7.02 -17.79 -9.24
CA GLN A 89 7.41 -17.11 -8.01
C GLN A 89 6.22 -16.70 -7.16
N PHE A 90 5.02 -16.93 -7.64
CA PHE A 90 3.81 -16.58 -6.91
C PHE A 90 3.01 -17.84 -6.57
N LYS A 91 2.19 -17.74 -5.54
CA LYS A 91 1.37 -18.87 -5.14
C LYS A 91 0.29 -19.19 -6.14
N LEU A 92 -0.16 -18.20 -6.88
CA LEU A 92 -1.23 -18.33 -7.86
C LEU A 92 -0.73 -17.81 -9.20
N PRO A 93 -1.30 -18.33 -10.29
CA PRO A 93 -0.88 -17.86 -11.62
C PRO A 93 -1.20 -16.38 -11.80
N SER A 94 -0.17 -15.60 -12.11
CA SER A 94 -0.35 -14.15 -12.20
C SER A 94 -1.02 -13.72 -13.50
N GLU A 95 -1.02 -14.59 -14.51
CA GLU A 95 -1.63 -14.21 -15.78
C GLU A 95 -3.15 -14.13 -15.69
N VAL A 96 -3.77 -14.77 -14.70
CA VAL A 96 -5.22 -14.67 -14.52
C VAL A 96 -5.61 -13.73 -13.39
N MET A 97 -4.63 -12.97 -12.90
CA MET A 97 -4.86 -12.13 -11.71
C MET A 97 -5.97 -11.12 -11.93
N ASN A 98 -5.85 -10.36 -13.00
CA ASN A 98 -6.82 -9.29 -13.23
C ASN A 98 -8.21 -9.84 -13.50
N GLU A 99 -8.27 -10.93 -14.23
CA GLU A 99 -9.57 -11.54 -14.51
C GLU A 99 -10.21 -12.04 -13.22
N THR A 100 -9.41 -12.65 -12.37
CA THR A 100 -9.92 -13.17 -11.10
C THR A 100 -10.46 -12.04 -10.22
N ILE A 101 -9.70 -10.94 -10.14
CA ILE A 101 -10.13 -9.81 -9.32
C ILE A 101 -11.43 -9.22 -9.86
N ASN A 102 -11.48 -9.05 -11.18
CA ASN A 102 -12.68 -8.46 -11.79
C ASN A 102 -13.89 -9.36 -11.63
N ASN A 103 -13.70 -10.66 -11.76
CA ASN A 103 -14.80 -11.59 -11.57
C ASN A 103 -15.28 -11.60 -10.14
N TYR A 104 -14.35 -11.50 -9.21
CA TYR A 104 -14.72 -11.43 -7.80
C TYR A 104 -15.53 -10.17 -7.51
N LEU A 105 -15.08 -9.04 -8.04
CA LEU A 105 -15.81 -7.78 -7.79
C LEU A 105 -17.21 -7.84 -8.38
N ARG A 106 -17.33 -8.42 -9.56
CA ARG A 106 -18.66 -8.53 -10.17
C ARG A 106 -19.56 -9.42 -9.35
N ALA A 107 -19.05 -10.56 -8.92
CA ALA A 107 -19.84 -11.48 -8.11
C ALA A 107 -20.22 -10.87 -6.78
N HIS A 108 -19.30 -10.11 -6.19
CA HIS A 108 -19.57 -9.48 -4.91
C HIS A 108 -20.60 -8.36 -5.06
N SER A 109 -20.58 -7.68 -6.19
CA SER A 109 -21.58 -6.69 -6.49
C SER A 109 -22.96 -7.32 -6.57
N GLU A 110 -23.03 -8.52 -7.13
CA GLU A 110 -24.29 -9.25 -7.18
C GLU A 110 -24.76 -9.69 -5.81
N ASP A 111 -23.83 -9.78 -4.87
CA ASP A 111 -24.18 -10.11 -3.50
C ASP A 111 -25.10 -9.05 -2.88
N ASP A 112 -24.94 -7.82 -3.31
CA ASP A 112 -25.83 -6.76 -2.84
C ASP A 112 -27.27 -7.05 -3.21
N ALA A 113 -27.47 -7.86 -4.23
CA ALA A 113 -28.79 -8.31 -4.60
C ALA A 113 -29.16 -9.64 -3.95
N GLY A 114 -28.32 -10.13 -3.04
CA GLY A 114 -28.60 -11.36 -2.32
C GLY A 114 -27.97 -12.61 -2.90
N VAL A 115 -27.36 -12.49 -4.05
CA VAL A 115 -26.79 -13.66 -4.72
C VAL A 115 -25.54 -14.15 -4.00
N TRP A 116 -24.70 -13.23 -3.63
CA TRP A 116 -23.41 -13.56 -3.01
C TRP A 116 -23.59 -14.26 -1.67
N LYS A 117 -24.61 -13.86 -0.92
CA LYS A 117 -24.83 -14.45 0.38
C LYS A 117 -25.09 -15.94 0.29
N GLY A 118 -25.79 -16.34 -0.75
CA GLY A 118 -26.03 -17.75 -0.95
C GLY A 118 -24.76 -18.53 -1.19
N VAL A 119 -23.85 -17.93 -1.92
CA VAL A 119 -22.56 -18.56 -2.19
C VAL A 119 -21.73 -18.66 -0.92
N GLN A 120 -21.73 -17.61 -0.13
CA GLN A 120 -20.90 -17.58 1.08
C GLN A 120 -21.40 -18.52 2.16
N SER A 121 -22.68 -18.76 2.21
CA SER A 121 -23.23 -19.62 3.25
C SER A 121 -22.88 -21.09 3.03
N GLU A 122 -22.31 -21.40 1.91
CA GLU A 122 -21.85 -22.74 1.64
C GLU A 122 -20.47 -22.97 2.22
#